data_42b5a4a32e8b77adaebd4ecebe0ce36f
#
_entry.id   42b5a4a32e8b77adaebd4ecebe0ce36f
#
_cell.length_a   1.000
_cell.length_b   1.000
_cell.length_c   1.000
_cell.angle_alpha   90.00
_cell.angle_beta   90.00
_cell.angle_gamma   90.00
#
_symmetry.space_group_name_H-M   'P 1'
#
loop_
_entity.id
_entity.type
_entity.pdbx_description
1 polymer ?
#
loop_
_entity_poly.entity_id
_entity_poly.type
_entity_poly.pdbx_seq_one_letter_code
_entity_poly.pdbx_strand_id
1 'polypeptide(L)'
;MNEIKVSNEELQRIYNDLPEFYDRANAMISFFQDVKWRAELIKTVKSYCNNPKRILDVASGKGELSYVISKLMKTEIVMVDYAENMLKSSLIEGDKVLASFYNLPFRDNVFDAVVSSFALHAADDIGAVVKEMTRVSRKVVGVIAMGKSDNWLLRNYVAFYLRFIQPYLAALVGAKPLDYKYIYYIYRKIPTNSQLKSIISKIFDLKVFKVKALGSVYIFVGLKKRTEEKEGEKSIENEEKIA
;
A
#
# COMPACT_ATOMS: atom_id res chain seq x y z
N MET A 1 -28.37 -3.37 14.15
CA MET A 1 -27.90 -2.59 12.97
C MET A 1 -26.93 -3.51 12.24
N ASN A 2 -27.36 -4.13 11.15
CA ASN A 2 -26.54 -5.08 10.40
C ASN A 2 -25.25 -4.40 9.93
N GLU A 3 -24.11 -4.92 10.38
CA GLU A 3 -22.82 -4.51 9.82
C GLU A 3 -22.79 -4.87 8.35
N ILE A 4 -22.70 -3.85 7.50
CA ILE A 4 -22.49 -4.05 6.06
C ILE A 4 -21.04 -4.58 5.94
N LYS A 5 -20.91 -5.89 5.78
CA LYS A 5 -19.64 -6.54 5.45
C LYS A 5 -19.47 -6.42 3.95
N VAL A 6 -18.61 -5.50 3.51
CA VAL A 6 -18.21 -5.42 2.11
C VAL A 6 -17.25 -6.58 1.86
N SER A 7 -17.62 -7.52 0.98
CA SER A 7 -16.77 -8.67 0.63
C SER A 7 -15.64 -8.24 -0.30
N ASN A 8 -14.58 -9.05 -0.39
CA ASN A 8 -13.50 -8.80 -1.37
C ASN A 8 -14.02 -8.80 -2.82
N GLU A 9 -15.03 -9.60 -3.14
CA GLU A 9 -15.67 -9.64 -4.45
C GLU A 9 -16.46 -8.35 -4.73
N GLU A 10 -17.12 -7.81 -3.72
CA GLU A 10 -17.85 -6.54 -3.81
C GLU A 10 -16.90 -5.36 -3.96
N LEU A 11 -15.77 -5.36 -3.25
CA LEU A 11 -14.69 -4.39 -3.45
C LEU A 11 -14.11 -4.48 -4.87
N GLN A 12 -13.88 -5.68 -5.38
CA GLN A 12 -13.40 -5.88 -6.75
C GLN A 12 -14.36 -5.30 -7.79
N ARG A 13 -15.67 -5.52 -7.62
CA ARG A 13 -16.69 -4.92 -8.50
C ARG A 13 -16.64 -3.40 -8.46
N ILE A 14 -16.63 -2.81 -7.25
CA ILE A 14 -16.57 -1.36 -7.09
C ILE A 14 -15.32 -0.80 -7.80
N TYR A 15 -14.15 -1.39 -7.60
CA TYR A 15 -12.92 -0.91 -8.27
C TYR A 15 -12.92 -1.15 -9.78
N ASN A 16 -13.57 -2.20 -10.29
CA ASN A 16 -13.72 -2.41 -11.73
C ASN A 16 -14.65 -1.38 -12.39
N ASP A 17 -15.61 -0.82 -11.65
CA ASP A 17 -16.60 0.13 -12.16
C ASP A 17 -16.17 1.60 -12.00
N LEU A 18 -15.09 1.88 -11.24
CA LEU A 18 -14.65 3.24 -10.88
C LEU A 18 -13.60 3.93 -11.80
N PRO A 19 -13.01 3.33 -12.85
CA PRO A 19 -11.79 3.86 -13.48
C PRO A 19 -11.90 5.29 -13.99
N GLU A 20 -13.08 5.74 -14.45
CA GLU A 20 -13.27 7.02 -15.15
C GLU A 20 -13.19 8.23 -14.19
N PHE A 21 -13.77 8.12 -13.00
CA PHE A 21 -13.87 9.23 -12.03
C PHE A 21 -12.90 9.08 -10.85
N TYR A 22 -12.24 7.91 -10.74
CA TYR A 22 -11.44 7.53 -9.58
C TYR A 22 -10.33 8.54 -9.27
N ASP A 23 -9.55 8.95 -10.26
CA ASP A 23 -8.41 9.84 -10.09
C ASP A 23 -8.84 11.23 -9.61
N ARG A 24 -9.88 11.78 -10.25
CA ARG A 24 -10.41 13.12 -9.90
C ARG A 24 -11.01 13.14 -8.50
N ALA A 25 -11.74 12.10 -8.15
CA ALA A 25 -12.36 11.98 -6.84
C ALA A 25 -11.29 11.82 -5.75
N ASN A 26 -10.29 10.97 -5.94
CA ASN A 26 -9.18 10.81 -4.99
C ASN A 26 -8.34 12.07 -4.85
N ALA A 27 -8.03 12.76 -5.95
CA ALA A 27 -7.32 14.04 -5.91
C ALA A 27 -8.10 15.09 -5.10
N MET A 28 -9.41 15.20 -5.29
CA MET A 28 -10.25 16.13 -4.54
C MET A 28 -10.36 15.74 -3.06
N ILE A 29 -10.56 14.47 -2.76
CA ILE A 29 -10.67 13.94 -1.38
C ILE A 29 -9.38 14.14 -0.60
N SER A 30 -8.22 13.99 -1.26
CA SER A 30 -6.89 14.19 -0.67
C SER A 30 -6.45 15.65 -0.67
N PHE A 31 -7.27 16.58 -1.18
CA PHE A 31 -6.90 17.96 -1.43
C PHE A 31 -5.61 18.07 -2.27
N PHE A 32 -5.49 17.22 -3.29
CA PHE A 32 -4.34 17.13 -4.22
C PHE A 32 -2.99 16.84 -3.52
N GLN A 33 -3.01 16.27 -2.31
CA GLN A 33 -1.79 15.93 -1.59
C GLN A 33 -1.27 14.51 -1.90
N ASP A 34 -2.10 13.65 -2.47
CA ASP A 34 -1.80 12.25 -2.77
C ASP A 34 -0.53 12.05 -3.62
N VAL A 35 -0.33 12.88 -4.64
CA VAL A 35 0.89 12.85 -5.50
C VAL A 35 2.13 13.20 -4.68
N LYS A 36 2.06 14.23 -3.81
CA LYS A 36 3.17 14.64 -2.95
C LYS A 36 3.53 13.55 -1.95
N TRP A 37 2.53 12.90 -1.38
CA TRP A 37 2.74 11.82 -0.41
C TRP A 37 3.31 10.56 -1.07
N ARG A 38 2.86 10.19 -2.29
CA ARG A 38 3.48 9.12 -3.09
C ARG A 38 4.94 9.45 -3.41
N ALA A 39 5.23 10.68 -3.80
CA ALA A 39 6.61 11.11 -4.05
C ALA A 39 7.48 11.05 -2.77
N GLU A 40 6.94 11.41 -1.60
CA GLU A 40 7.64 11.27 -0.31
C GLU A 40 7.93 9.80 0.00
N LEU A 41 6.96 8.90 -0.22
CA LEU A 41 7.18 7.45 -0.07
C LEU A 41 8.34 6.98 -0.95
N ILE A 42 8.30 7.28 -2.26
CA ILE A 42 9.32 6.80 -3.20
C ILE A 42 10.72 7.40 -2.91
N LYS A 43 10.80 8.68 -2.54
CA LYS A 43 12.06 9.28 -2.07
C LYS A 43 12.60 8.58 -0.83
N THR A 44 11.72 8.21 0.10
CA THR A 44 12.11 7.45 1.30
C THR A 44 12.55 6.03 0.94
N VAL A 45 11.84 5.32 0.07
CA VAL A 45 12.26 4.00 -0.43
C VAL A 45 13.63 4.09 -1.11
N LYS A 46 13.86 5.11 -1.95
CA LYS A 46 15.13 5.36 -2.64
C LYS A 46 16.30 5.52 -1.67
N SER A 47 16.11 6.16 -0.51
CA SER A 47 17.19 6.33 0.48
C SER A 47 17.64 5.01 1.11
N TYR A 48 16.80 3.97 1.12
CA TYR A 48 17.13 2.64 1.63
C TYR A 48 17.46 1.62 0.53
N CYS A 49 17.06 1.88 -0.72
CA CYS A 49 17.34 1.05 -1.88
C CYS A 49 17.78 1.95 -3.04
N ASN A 50 19.06 2.29 -3.05
CA ASN A 50 19.64 3.11 -4.11
C ASN A 50 19.76 2.27 -5.39
N ASN A 51 19.25 2.80 -6.52
CA ASN A 51 19.27 2.16 -7.85
C ASN A 51 18.64 0.74 -7.89
N PRO A 52 17.38 0.55 -7.46
CA PRO A 52 16.70 -0.73 -7.61
C PRO A 52 16.60 -1.10 -9.09
N LYS A 53 16.88 -2.36 -9.43
CA LYS A 53 16.70 -2.88 -10.80
C LYS A 53 15.23 -3.15 -11.09
N ARG A 54 14.49 -3.68 -10.10
CA ARG A 54 13.10 -4.09 -10.25
C ARG A 54 12.27 -3.72 -9.01
N ILE A 55 11.16 -3.01 -9.23
CA ILE A 55 10.20 -2.62 -8.19
C ILE A 55 8.85 -3.26 -8.49
N LEU A 56 8.19 -3.79 -7.46
CA LEU A 56 6.80 -4.24 -7.52
C LEU A 56 5.88 -3.18 -6.92
N ASP A 57 4.88 -2.75 -7.68
CA ASP A 57 3.76 -1.92 -7.22
C ASP A 57 2.55 -2.81 -6.97
N VAL A 58 2.21 -3.01 -5.71
CA VAL A 58 1.15 -3.94 -5.26
C VAL A 58 -0.16 -3.19 -5.06
N ALA A 59 -1.23 -3.73 -5.64
CA ALA A 59 -2.52 -3.07 -5.77
C ALA A 59 -2.34 -1.70 -6.45
N SER A 60 -1.74 -1.76 -7.64
CA SER A 60 -1.26 -0.58 -8.38
C SER A 60 -2.38 0.27 -8.96
N GLY A 61 -3.60 -0.27 -9.08
CA GLY A 61 -4.71 0.40 -9.72
C GLY A 61 -4.39 0.78 -11.15
N LYS A 62 -4.54 2.05 -11.48
CA LYS A 62 -4.18 2.64 -12.78
C LYS A 62 -2.70 3.00 -12.90
N GLY A 63 -1.88 2.73 -11.87
CA GLY A 63 -0.44 2.95 -11.88
C GLY A 63 0.01 4.35 -11.41
N GLU A 64 -0.76 5.04 -10.57
CA GLU A 64 -0.41 6.39 -10.07
C GLU A 64 0.92 6.37 -9.29
N LEU A 65 1.17 5.32 -8.47
CA LEU A 65 2.45 5.18 -7.80
C LEU A 65 3.56 4.79 -8.77
N SER A 66 3.27 3.89 -9.71
CA SER A 66 4.18 3.49 -10.80
C SER A 66 4.59 4.69 -11.64
N TYR A 67 3.68 5.63 -11.91
CA TYR A 67 4.01 6.90 -12.57
C TYR A 67 5.03 7.71 -11.76
N VAL A 68 4.82 7.85 -10.45
CA VAL A 68 5.77 8.56 -9.58
C VAL A 68 7.13 7.85 -9.56
N ILE A 69 7.15 6.51 -9.52
CA ILE A 69 8.39 5.72 -9.60
C ILE A 69 9.15 6.03 -10.89
N SER A 70 8.47 5.99 -12.05
CA SER A 70 9.09 6.24 -13.36
C SER A 70 9.72 7.64 -13.49
N LYS A 71 9.17 8.63 -12.76
CA LYS A 71 9.72 10.01 -12.73
C LYS A 71 10.92 10.16 -11.79
N LEU A 72 11.01 9.35 -10.75
CA LEU A 72 12.03 9.50 -9.69
C LEU A 72 13.17 8.46 -9.76
N MET A 73 12.95 7.34 -10.47
CA MET A 73 13.87 6.22 -10.56
C MET A 73 13.90 5.65 -11.97
N LYS A 74 15.08 5.22 -12.41
CA LYS A 74 15.25 4.41 -13.62
C LYS A 74 15.27 2.94 -13.20
N THR A 75 14.12 2.25 -13.29
CA THR A 75 13.93 0.89 -12.81
C THR A 75 12.85 0.18 -13.62
N GLU A 76 12.90 -1.14 -13.66
CA GLU A 76 11.81 -1.96 -14.17
C GLU A 76 10.66 -1.95 -13.15
N ILE A 77 9.43 -1.75 -13.63
CA ILE A 77 8.24 -1.69 -12.79
C ILE A 77 7.32 -2.85 -13.17
N VAL A 78 6.92 -3.63 -12.17
CA VAL A 78 5.89 -4.64 -12.28
C VAL A 78 4.67 -4.18 -11.48
N MET A 79 3.51 -4.16 -12.11
CA MET A 79 2.25 -3.74 -11.52
C MET A 79 1.37 -4.96 -11.24
N VAL A 80 0.85 -5.07 -10.03
CA VAL A 80 -0.11 -6.10 -9.64
C VAL A 80 -1.38 -5.44 -9.13
N ASP A 81 -2.52 -5.88 -9.64
CA ASP A 81 -3.83 -5.50 -9.10
C ASP A 81 -4.81 -6.66 -9.21
N TYR A 82 -5.84 -6.64 -8.38
CA TYR A 82 -6.93 -7.61 -8.41
C TYR A 82 -8.07 -7.18 -9.35
N ALA A 83 -8.13 -5.87 -9.69
CA ALA A 83 -9.12 -5.28 -10.58
C ALA A 83 -8.56 -5.17 -12.00
N GLU A 84 -9.02 -6.05 -12.90
CA GLU A 84 -8.52 -6.13 -14.28
C GLU A 84 -8.70 -4.82 -15.05
N ASN A 85 -9.86 -4.14 -14.88
CA ASN A 85 -10.15 -2.89 -15.57
C ASN A 85 -9.23 -1.75 -15.12
N MET A 86 -8.79 -1.76 -13.86
CA MET A 86 -7.78 -0.82 -13.36
C MET A 86 -6.45 -1.02 -14.08
N LEU A 87 -5.95 -2.24 -14.18
CA LEU A 87 -4.71 -2.55 -14.91
C LEU A 87 -4.80 -2.21 -16.39
N LYS A 88 -5.95 -2.52 -17.05
CA LYS A 88 -6.18 -2.20 -18.46
C LYS A 88 -6.20 -0.70 -18.73
N SER A 89 -6.70 0.10 -17.79
CA SER A 89 -6.76 1.56 -17.91
C SER A 89 -5.44 2.27 -17.58
N SER A 90 -4.42 1.55 -17.13
CA SER A 90 -3.11 2.11 -16.85
C SER A 90 -2.36 2.47 -18.15
N LEU A 91 -1.90 3.72 -18.22
CA LEU A 91 -1.05 4.24 -19.30
C LEU A 91 0.45 4.09 -19.00
N ILE A 92 0.81 3.46 -17.89
CA ILE A 92 2.19 3.24 -17.49
C ILE A 92 2.73 2.01 -18.20
N GLU A 93 3.91 2.15 -18.81
CA GLU A 93 4.67 1.02 -19.34
C GLU A 93 5.22 0.17 -18.21
N GLY A 94 5.13 -1.15 -18.34
CA GLY A 94 5.57 -2.14 -17.38
C GLY A 94 4.73 -3.40 -17.44
N ASP A 95 5.21 -4.46 -16.82
CA ASP A 95 4.50 -5.72 -16.72
C ASP A 95 3.27 -5.57 -15.81
N LYS A 96 2.12 -6.07 -16.28
CA LYS A 96 0.84 -6.02 -15.57
C LYS A 96 0.39 -7.44 -15.24
N VAL A 97 0.16 -7.73 -13.97
CA VAL A 97 -0.18 -9.05 -13.47
C VAL A 97 -1.48 -8.97 -12.68
N LEU A 98 -2.47 -9.76 -13.08
CA LEU A 98 -3.74 -9.89 -12.36
C LEU A 98 -3.57 -10.87 -11.20
N ALA A 99 -3.53 -10.37 -9.97
CA ALA A 99 -3.39 -11.20 -8.77
C ALA A 99 -3.84 -10.49 -7.50
N SER A 100 -4.14 -11.28 -6.47
CA SER A 100 -4.42 -10.78 -5.13
C SER A 100 -3.13 -10.42 -4.39
N PHE A 101 -3.15 -9.32 -3.63
CA PHE A 101 -2.05 -8.93 -2.74
C PHE A 101 -1.84 -9.91 -1.56
N TYR A 102 -2.78 -10.84 -1.31
CA TYR A 102 -2.61 -11.94 -0.35
C TYR A 102 -1.79 -13.11 -0.89
N ASN A 103 -1.69 -13.24 -2.22
CA ASN A 103 -1.01 -14.35 -2.88
C ASN A 103 -0.36 -13.85 -4.18
N LEU A 104 0.83 -13.28 -4.04
CA LEU A 104 1.59 -12.71 -5.15
C LEU A 104 2.26 -13.85 -5.96
N PRO A 105 2.06 -13.94 -7.29
CA PRO A 105 2.55 -15.04 -8.11
C PRO A 105 4.05 -14.92 -8.43
N PHE A 106 4.85 -14.58 -7.43
CA PHE A 106 6.29 -14.41 -7.56
C PHE A 106 7.04 -15.24 -6.52
N ARG A 107 8.26 -15.64 -6.88
CA ARG A 107 9.19 -16.30 -5.95
C ARG A 107 9.64 -15.32 -4.87
N ASP A 108 10.19 -15.88 -3.80
CA ASP A 108 10.80 -15.10 -2.73
C ASP A 108 11.96 -14.26 -3.25
N ASN A 109 12.11 -13.04 -2.71
CA ASN A 109 13.26 -12.18 -2.96
C ASN A 109 13.48 -11.83 -4.45
N VAL A 110 12.41 -11.58 -5.21
CA VAL A 110 12.52 -11.22 -6.65
C VAL A 110 12.70 -9.72 -6.85
N PHE A 111 12.07 -8.90 -6.02
CA PHE A 111 12.04 -7.44 -6.19
C PHE A 111 12.96 -6.73 -5.20
N ASP A 112 13.74 -5.76 -5.66
CA ASP A 112 14.62 -4.98 -4.80
C ASP A 112 13.83 -4.12 -3.81
N ALA A 113 12.67 -3.61 -4.25
CA ALA A 113 11.69 -2.95 -3.41
C ALA A 113 10.27 -3.37 -3.79
N VAL A 114 9.37 -3.41 -2.81
CA VAL A 114 7.94 -3.66 -2.97
C VAL A 114 7.18 -2.51 -2.36
N VAL A 115 6.31 -1.89 -3.13
CA VAL A 115 5.57 -0.71 -2.70
C VAL A 115 4.07 -0.87 -2.92
N SER A 116 3.28 -0.08 -2.19
CA SER A 116 1.83 -0.01 -2.38
C SER A 116 1.30 1.37 -1.99
N SER A 117 0.28 1.86 -2.68
CA SER A 117 -0.36 3.13 -2.36
C SER A 117 -1.87 3.02 -2.27
N PHE A 118 -2.42 3.49 -1.15
CA PHE A 118 -3.86 3.62 -0.88
C PHE A 118 -4.68 2.34 -1.09
N ALA A 119 -4.09 1.17 -0.81
CA ALA A 119 -4.75 -0.12 -0.92
C ALA A 119 -4.79 -0.93 0.38
N LEU A 120 -3.74 -0.84 1.21
CA LEU A 120 -3.57 -1.71 2.39
C LEU A 120 -4.72 -1.62 3.41
N HIS A 121 -5.44 -0.50 3.44
CA HIS A 121 -6.62 -0.32 4.31
C HIS A 121 -7.83 -1.18 3.88
N ALA A 122 -7.84 -1.70 2.64
CA ALA A 122 -8.87 -2.62 2.17
C ALA A 122 -8.61 -4.09 2.57
N ALA A 123 -7.44 -4.38 3.16
CA ALA A 123 -7.10 -5.72 3.61
C ALA A 123 -7.87 -6.11 4.88
N ASP A 124 -8.43 -7.32 4.92
CA ASP A 124 -9.01 -7.91 6.13
C ASP A 124 -7.91 -8.28 7.13
N ASP A 125 -6.77 -8.78 6.65
CA ASP A 125 -5.55 -9.03 7.44
C ASP A 125 -4.35 -8.27 6.85
N ILE A 126 -4.11 -7.09 7.41
CA ILE A 126 -2.97 -6.25 7.03
C ILE A 126 -1.63 -6.97 7.24
N GLY A 127 -1.53 -7.76 8.32
CA GLY A 127 -0.31 -8.51 8.64
C GLY A 127 0.02 -9.54 7.57
N ALA A 128 -0.98 -10.27 7.06
CA ALA A 128 -0.81 -11.25 5.98
C ALA A 128 -0.31 -10.58 4.69
N VAL A 129 -0.91 -9.45 4.29
CA VAL A 129 -0.49 -8.72 3.09
C VAL A 129 0.94 -8.20 3.23
N VAL A 130 1.29 -7.60 4.37
CA VAL A 130 2.65 -7.08 4.61
C VAL A 130 3.69 -8.21 4.65
N LYS A 131 3.34 -9.38 5.19
CA LYS A 131 4.21 -10.58 5.14
C LYS A 131 4.44 -11.02 3.70
N GLU A 132 3.39 -11.06 2.88
CA GLU A 132 3.48 -11.45 1.48
C GLU A 132 4.32 -10.47 0.65
N MET A 133 4.12 -9.16 0.84
CA MET A 133 4.98 -8.13 0.26
C MET A 133 6.45 -8.31 0.70
N THR A 134 6.67 -8.64 1.98
CA THR A 134 8.03 -8.87 2.53
C THR A 134 8.65 -10.14 1.96
N ARG A 135 7.85 -11.20 1.70
CA ARG A 135 8.32 -12.45 1.10
C ARG A 135 8.96 -12.20 -0.26
N VAL A 136 8.27 -11.48 -1.14
CA VAL A 136 8.73 -11.23 -2.51
C VAL A 136 9.78 -10.12 -2.60
N SER A 137 9.95 -9.31 -1.54
CA SER A 137 10.97 -8.27 -1.43
C SER A 137 12.33 -8.85 -1.06
N ARG A 138 13.39 -8.32 -1.68
CA ARG A 138 14.79 -8.56 -1.28
C ARG A 138 15.19 -7.68 -0.12
N LYS A 139 14.75 -6.42 -0.10
CA LYS A 139 15.31 -5.44 0.82
C LYS A 139 14.28 -4.54 1.48
N VAL A 140 13.44 -3.86 0.71
CA VAL A 140 12.62 -2.74 1.17
C VAL A 140 11.15 -2.97 0.88
N VAL A 141 10.31 -2.71 1.87
CA VAL A 141 8.84 -2.59 1.70
C VAL A 141 8.44 -1.18 2.09
N GLY A 142 7.69 -0.51 1.22
CA GLY A 142 7.20 0.85 1.45
C GLY A 142 5.71 0.98 1.15
N VAL A 143 4.94 1.55 2.06
CA VAL A 143 3.48 1.69 1.90
C VAL A 143 3.02 3.08 2.31
N ILE A 144 2.07 3.61 1.54
CA ILE A 144 1.22 4.72 1.96
C ILE A 144 -0.23 4.26 1.89
N ALA A 145 -1.00 4.50 2.95
CA ALA A 145 -2.42 4.17 2.94
C ALA A 145 -3.22 4.99 3.96
N MET A 146 -4.54 4.79 3.93
CA MET A 146 -5.44 5.37 4.91
C MET A 146 -5.12 4.82 6.31
N GLY A 147 -4.96 5.74 7.25
CA GLY A 147 -4.70 5.48 8.65
C GLY A 147 -5.87 5.89 9.54
N LYS A 148 -5.77 5.57 10.82
CA LYS A 148 -6.73 5.92 11.85
C LYS A 148 -6.02 6.52 13.05
N SER A 149 -6.33 7.77 13.35
CA SER A 149 -5.69 8.50 14.44
C SER A 149 -5.86 7.80 15.78
N ASP A 150 -4.81 7.82 16.61
CA ASP A 150 -4.88 7.38 18.01
C ASP A 150 -5.67 8.35 18.87
N ASN A 151 -5.71 9.63 18.51
CA ASN A 151 -6.52 10.64 19.16
C ASN A 151 -8.00 10.47 18.80
N TRP A 152 -8.87 10.29 19.81
CA TRP A 152 -10.27 9.98 19.60
C TRP A 152 -11.07 11.14 18.96
N LEU A 153 -10.71 12.40 19.27
CA LEU A 153 -11.35 13.59 18.66
C LEU A 153 -11.06 13.64 17.16
N LEU A 154 -9.78 13.52 16.77
CA LEU A 154 -9.38 13.50 15.38
C LEU A 154 -9.98 12.29 14.63
N ARG A 155 -10.03 11.15 15.27
CA ARG A 155 -10.64 9.94 14.71
C ARG A 155 -12.12 10.14 14.42
N ASN A 156 -12.88 10.74 15.34
CA ASN A 156 -14.30 11.03 15.15
C ASN A 156 -14.53 12.13 14.11
N TYR A 157 -13.66 13.15 14.08
CA TYR A 157 -13.70 14.18 13.03
C TYR A 157 -13.51 13.58 11.63
N VAL A 158 -12.50 12.74 11.45
CA VAL A 158 -12.26 12.04 10.17
C VAL A 158 -13.43 11.11 9.83
N ALA A 159 -13.98 10.37 10.81
CA ALA A 159 -15.15 9.52 10.59
C ALA A 159 -16.37 10.33 10.13
N PHE A 160 -16.60 11.51 10.72
CA PHE A 160 -17.65 12.44 10.31
C PHE A 160 -17.43 12.93 8.87
N TYR A 161 -16.19 13.35 8.54
CA TYR A 161 -15.82 13.79 7.20
C TYR A 161 -16.09 12.68 6.15
N LEU A 162 -15.61 11.46 6.40
CA LEU A 162 -15.77 10.32 5.49
C LEU A 162 -17.24 9.92 5.30
N ARG A 163 -18.08 10.12 6.31
CA ARG A 163 -19.50 9.74 6.25
C ARG A 163 -20.37 10.80 5.60
N PHE A 164 -20.13 12.07 5.90
CA PHE A 164 -21.07 13.15 5.59
C PHE A 164 -20.55 14.16 4.57
N ILE A 165 -19.24 14.29 4.36
CA ILE A 165 -18.67 15.31 3.47
C ILE A 165 -18.07 14.67 2.20
N GLN A 166 -17.23 13.67 2.38
CA GLN A 166 -16.50 13.03 1.27
C GLN A 166 -17.38 12.50 0.13
N PRO A 167 -18.53 11.83 0.36
CA PRO A 167 -19.36 11.33 -0.73
C PRO A 167 -19.91 12.44 -1.62
N TYR A 168 -20.19 13.61 -1.05
CA TYR A 168 -20.67 14.77 -1.81
C TYR A 168 -19.55 15.45 -2.59
N LEU A 169 -18.33 15.52 -2.02
CA LEU A 169 -17.17 16.01 -2.76
C LEU A 169 -16.88 15.12 -3.98
N ALA A 170 -16.96 13.81 -3.83
CA ALA A 170 -16.81 12.88 -4.94
C ALA A 170 -17.89 13.07 -6.02
N ALA A 171 -19.12 13.39 -5.62
CA ALA A 171 -20.21 13.69 -6.54
C ALA A 171 -19.97 14.93 -7.41
N LEU A 172 -19.25 15.93 -6.91
CA LEU A 172 -18.92 17.15 -7.68
C LEU A 172 -18.07 16.85 -8.93
N VAL A 173 -17.35 15.72 -8.94
CA VAL A 173 -16.53 15.28 -10.09
C VAL A 173 -17.19 14.14 -10.87
N GLY A 174 -18.49 13.85 -10.63
CA GLY A 174 -19.27 12.88 -11.37
C GLY A 174 -19.32 11.47 -10.76
N ALA A 175 -18.65 11.23 -9.63
CA ALA A 175 -18.71 9.94 -8.95
C ALA A 175 -20.05 9.75 -8.21
N LYS A 176 -20.51 8.51 -8.11
CA LYS A 176 -21.74 8.22 -7.34
C LYS A 176 -21.43 8.28 -5.83
N PRO A 177 -22.20 9.05 -5.02
CA PRO A 177 -21.94 9.16 -3.57
C PRO A 177 -21.96 7.80 -2.85
N LEU A 178 -22.76 6.84 -3.34
CA LEU A 178 -22.84 5.50 -2.76
C LEU A 178 -21.52 4.73 -2.87
N ASP A 179 -20.76 4.91 -3.96
CA ASP A 179 -19.51 4.23 -4.21
C ASP A 179 -18.41 4.66 -3.23
N TYR A 180 -18.57 5.83 -2.57
CA TYR A 180 -17.62 6.35 -1.59
C TYR A 180 -18.04 6.15 -0.13
N LYS A 181 -19.28 5.75 0.13
CA LYS A 181 -19.74 5.44 1.49
C LYS A 181 -19.02 4.24 2.12
N TYR A 182 -18.55 3.28 1.30
CA TYR A 182 -17.83 2.12 1.80
C TYR A 182 -16.50 2.50 2.49
N ILE A 183 -15.88 3.61 2.10
CA ILE A 183 -14.63 4.11 2.70
C ILE A 183 -14.81 4.38 4.21
N TYR A 184 -15.97 4.93 4.61
CA TYR A 184 -16.31 5.10 6.01
C TYR A 184 -16.35 3.76 6.77
N TYR A 185 -16.92 2.72 6.19
CA TYR A 185 -17.00 1.39 6.82
C TYR A 185 -15.62 0.75 6.93
N ILE A 186 -14.78 0.86 5.91
CA ILE A 186 -13.38 0.43 5.97
C ILE A 186 -12.65 1.19 7.08
N TYR A 187 -12.76 2.51 7.13
CA TYR A 187 -12.13 3.35 8.17
C TYR A 187 -12.51 2.89 9.60
N ARG A 188 -13.75 2.47 9.80
CA ARG A 188 -14.21 1.97 11.10
C ARG A 188 -13.48 0.69 11.52
N LYS A 189 -13.12 -0.18 10.59
CA LYS A 189 -12.51 -1.50 10.83
C LYS A 189 -10.99 -1.47 10.97
N ILE A 190 -10.30 -0.56 10.25
CA ILE A 190 -8.83 -0.54 10.30
C ILE A 190 -8.30 -0.25 11.71
N PRO A 191 -7.11 -0.78 12.05
CA PRO A 191 -6.46 -0.49 13.33
C PRO A 191 -6.05 0.98 13.43
N THR A 192 -5.84 1.47 14.66
CA THR A 192 -5.21 2.79 14.86
C THR A 192 -3.75 2.76 14.42
N ASN A 193 -3.16 3.96 14.21
CA ASN A 193 -1.78 4.07 13.72
C ASN A 193 -0.78 3.37 14.67
N SER A 194 -0.97 3.45 15.99
CA SER A 194 -0.11 2.75 16.95
C SER A 194 -0.29 1.23 16.90
N GLN A 195 -1.53 0.74 16.76
CA GLN A 195 -1.80 -0.69 16.60
C GLN A 195 -1.18 -1.22 15.29
N LEU A 196 -1.35 -0.49 14.18
CA LEU A 196 -0.73 -0.84 12.91
C LEU A 196 0.79 -0.89 13.03
N LYS A 197 1.41 0.15 13.63
CA LYS A 197 2.85 0.19 13.86
C LYS A 197 3.34 -1.04 14.62
N SER A 198 2.59 -1.48 15.64
CA SER A 198 2.91 -2.69 16.41
C SER A 198 2.85 -3.96 15.55
N ILE A 199 1.84 -4.08 14.67
CA ILE A 199 1.69 -5.24 13.76
C ILE A 199 2.88 -5.32 12.81
N ILE A 200 3.18 -4.23 12.10
CA ILE A 200 4.20 -4.23 11.05
C ILE A 200 5.63 -4.35 11.62
N SER A 201 5.91 -3.81 12.81
CA SER A 201 7.23 -3.93 13.46
C SER A 201 7.61 -5.37 13.83
N LYS A 202 6.64 -6.27 13.93
CA LYS A 202 6.88 -7.71 14.14
C LYS A 202 7.36 -8.41 12.86
N ILE A 203 6.99 -7.88 11.69
CA ILE A 203 7.22 -8.51 10.38
C ILE A 203 8.58 -8.14 9.82
N PHE A 204 8.96 -6.87 9.91
CA PHE A 204 10.23 -6.36 9.37
C PHE A 204 10.86 -5.29 10.29
N ASP A 205 12.07 -4.86 9.97
CA ASP A 205 12.77 -3.78 10.66
C ASP A 205 12.19 -2.43 10.18
N LEU A 206 11.29 -1.86 10.96
CA LEU A 206 10.58 -0.61 10.63
C LEU A 206 11.52 0.58 10.76
N LYS A 207 11.88 1.21 9.64
CA LYS A 207 12.77 2.37 9.60
C LYS A 207 12.06 3.71 9.67
N VAL A 208 10.90 3.80 9.03
CA VAL A 208 10.11 5.03 8.96
C VAL A 208 8.64 4.72 9.21
N PHE A 209 8.01 5.50 10.08
CA PHE A 209 6.56 5.56 10.24
C PHE A 209 6.14 7.01 10.42
N LYS A 210 5.53 7.58 9.40
CA LYS A 210 5.04 8.97 9.41
C LYS A 210 3.53 9.00 9.31
N VAL A 211 2.93 9.95 10.00
CA VAL A 211 1.49 10.18 10.01
C VAL A 211 1.19 11.54 9.38
N LYS A 212 0.18 11.60 8.52
CA LYS A 212 -0.25 12.77 7.77
C LYS A 212 -1.75 13.01 7.96
N ALA A 213 -2.23 14.16 7.50
CA ALA A 213 -3.65 14.49 7.41
C ALA A 213 -4.42 14.14 8.71
N LEU A 214 -4.01 14.74 9.85
CA LEU A 214 -4.63 14.53 11.17
C LEU A 214 -4.69 13.05 11.61
N GLY A 215 -3.80 12.21 11.10
CA GLY A 215 -3.77 10.79 11.43
C GLY A 215 -4.53 9.89 10.47
N SER A 216 -5.14 10.44 9.41
CA SER A 216 -5.91 9.68 8.43
C SER A 216 -5.08 9.09 7.29
N VAL A 217 -3.79 9.38 7.22
CA VAL A 217 -2.84 8.80 6.27
C VAL A 217 -1.55 8.45 7.00
N TYR A 218 -0.99 7.29 6.68
CA TYR A 218 0.35 6.91 7.13
C TYR A 218 1.27 6.59 5.96
N ILE A 219 2.56 6.78 6.19
CA ILE A 219 3.64 6.29 5.32
C ILE A 219 4.56 5.45 6.19
N PHE A 220 4.86 4.22 5.77
CA PHE A 220 5.91 3.46 6.39
C PHE A 220 6.91 2.90 5.37
N VAL A 221 8.14 2.74 5.83
CA VAL A 221 9.19 2.02 5.11
C VAL A 221 9.92 1.12 6.09
N GLY A 222 10.06 -0.14 5.72
CA GLY A 222 10.76 -1.15 6.50
C GLY A 222 11.72 -1.96 5.66
N LEU A 223 12.73 -2.51 6.33
CA LEU A 223 13.71 -3.41 5.74
C LEU A 223 13.37 -4.85 6.12
N LYS A 224 13.55 -5.77 5.19
CA LYS A 224 13.44 -7.20 5.47
C LYS A 224 14.45 -7.58 6.54
N LYS A 225 14.02 -8.27 7.60
CA LYS A 225 14.91 -8.80 8.62
C LYS A 225 15.88 -9.77 7.96
N ARG A 226 17.17 -9.65 8.23
CA ARG A 226 18.15 -10.67 7.83
C ARG A 226 17.84 -11.94 8.64
N THR A 227 17.65 -13.04 7.97
CA THR A 227 17.58 -14.35 8.63
C THR A 227 19.02 -14.69 9.06
N GLU A 228 19.25 -14.88 10.34
CA GLU A 228 20.58 -15.20 10.93
C GLU A 228 21.09 -16.60 10.53
N GLU A 229 20.35 -17.36 9.75
CA GLU A 229 20.67 -18.74 9.34
C GLU A 229 21.92 -18.88 8.43
N LYS A 230 22.49 -17.76 7.91
CA LYS A 230 23.68 -17.87 7.04
C LYS A 230 25.03 -17.59 7.74
N GLU A 231 25.03 -17.13 8.96
CA GLU A 231 26.29 -16.93 9.71
C GLU A 231 26.71 -18.19 10.47
N GLY A 232 25.76 -19.04 10.88
CA GLY A 232 26.05 -20.33 11.50
C GLY A 232 26.67 -21.35 10.55
N GLU A 233 26.21 -21.41 9.29
CA GLU A 233 26.80 -22.34 8.30
C GLU A 233 28.20 -21.92 7.83
N LYS A 234 28.49 -20.61 7.74
CA LYS A 234 29.84 -20.15 7.38
C LYS A 234 30.87 -20.28 8.49
N SER A 235 30.45 -20.26 9.76
CA SER A 235 31.36 -20.53 10.87
C SER A 235 31.70 -22.00 10.96
N ILE A 236 30.75 -22.91 10.70
CA ILE A 236 31.00 -24.37 10.71
C ILE A 236 31.89 -24.77 9.51
N GLU A 237 31.62 -24.20 8.30
CA GLU A 237 32.44 -24.49 7.10
C GLU A 237 33.87 -23.94 7.19
N ASN A 238 34.11 -22.90 8.00
CA ASN A 238 35.44 -22.39 8.25
C ASN A 238 36.19 -23.17 9.38
N GLU A 239 35.48 -23.73 10.35
CA GLU A 239 36.07 -24.60 11.36
C GLU A 239 36.45 -25.97 10.80
N GLU A 240 35.68 -26.52 9.86
CA GLU A 240 36.04 -27.78 9.17
C GLU A 240 37.19 -27.65 8.16
N LYS A 241 37.54 -26.43 7.73
CA LYS A 241 38.70 -26.19 6.84
C LYS A 241 40.01 -25.92 7.59
N ILE A 242 39.96 -25.80 8.90
CA ILE A 242 41.13 -25.52 9.76
C ILE A 242 41.51 -26.74 10.61
N ALA A 243 40.67 -27.79 10.62
CA ALA A 243 40.96 -29.10 11.23
C ALA A 243 41.43 -30.10 10.16
#